data_e05e7e873882fd23a2b22b16b3c7fa57
#
_entry.id   e05e7e873882fd23a2b22b16b3c7fa57
#
_cell.length_a   1.000
_cell.length_b   1.000
_cell.length_c   1.000
_cell.angle_alpha   90.00
_cell.angle_beta   90.00
_cell.angle_gamma   90.00
#
_symmetry.space_group_name_H-M   'P 1'
#
loop_
_entity.id
_entity.type
_entity.pdbx_description
1 polymer ?
#
loop_
_entity_poly.entity_id
_entity_poly.type
_entity_poly.pdbx_seq_one_letter_code
_entity_poly.pdbx_strand_id
1 'polypeptide(L)'
;MCIRDSVGTGENGRIKRQDIENLITSENINSKTSSTPDTPKKNETSKPKDKDKSISRLRKRIAENMVLSKQTSAHVMTSVEVDYENVEIFRSKLKTKFKEENGFSLTYLPFISLATIYALSEFPTVNSSFDLENGTHDIHSHINLGVAVDLNQEGLLVGTIPEADSLNLKGLARKISETSKKLREGKFGLEEVTGSTFTISNNGSFNSFMTAPIINQPNVAILSTESVKKRPVVIQSQDGTDSIAIRHTGILSLTWDHRVFDGSIALLFLNYIKDKLENSDWLQGLE
;
A
#
# COMPACT_ATOMS: atom_id res chain seq x y z
N MET A 1 9.10 -4.69 33.45
CA MET A 1 9.14 -5.38 34.77
C MET A 1 8.20 -6.58 34.72
N CYS A 2 8.69 -7.79 34.84
CA CYS A 2 7.84 -8.99 34.85
C CYS A 2 7.31 -9.26 36.24
N ILE A 3 6.02 -9.47 36.40
CA ILE A 3 5.33 -9.85 37.66
C ILE A 3 5.98 -11.08 38.33
N ARG A 4 6.83 -11.83 37.62
CA ARG A 4 7.54 -13.02 38.14
C ARG A 4 8.69 -12.72 39.13
N ASP A 5 9.16 -11.47 39.17
CA ASP A 5 10.37 -11.09 39.97
C ASP A 5 10.02 -10.37 41.28
N SER A 6 8.75 -10.23 41.62
CA SER A 6 8.31 -9.60 42.86
C SER A 6 7.98 -10.64 43.93
N VAL A 7 8.49 -10.41 45.17
CA VAL A 7 8.20 -11.25 46.34
C VAL A 7 6.89 -10.76 46.97
N GLY A 8 5.84 -11.60 46.93
CA GLY A 8 4.53 -11.27 47.52
C GLY A 8 4.49 -11.49 49.05
N THR A 9 3.87 -10.58 49.77
CA THR A 9 3.69 -10.66 51.23
C THR A 9 2.33 -11.30 51.66
N GLY A 10 1.58 -11.83 50.69
CA GLY A 10 0.32 -12.55 50.94
C GLY A 10 0.51 -14.00 51.34
N GLU A 11 -0.57 -14.60 51.85
CA GLU A 11 -0.62 -16.01 52.23
C GLU A 11 -0.22 -16.92 51.05
N ASN A 12 0.72 -17.82 51.24
CA ASN A 12 1.36 -18.66 50.23
C ASN A 12 2.14 -17.88 49.13
N GLY A 13 2.73 -16.71 49.46
CA GLY A 13 3.55 -15.92 48.55
C GLY A 13 2.75 -15.13 47.50
N ARG A 14 1.47 -14.92 47.72
CA ARG A 14 0.62 -14.10 46.80
C ARG A 14 1.00 -12.62 46.90
N ILE A 15 1.13 -12.00 45.72
CA ILE A 15 1.39 -10.54 45.59
C ILE A 15 0.12 -9.79 45.93
N LYS A 16 0.18 -8.88 46.92
CA LYS A 16 -0.89 -7.96 47.29
C LYS A 16 -0.69 -6.61 46.59
N ARG A 17 -1.75 -5.82 46.49
CA ARG A 17 -1.72 -4.46 45.93
C ARG A 17 -0.66 -3.57 46.60
N GLN A 18 -0.48 -3.74 47.89
CA GLN A 18 0.51 -3.01 48.68
C GLN A 18 1.96 -3.33 48.30
N ASP A 19 2.26 -4.56 47.85
CA ASP A 19 3.58 -4.95 47.39
C ASP A 19 3.98 -4.20 46.11
N ILE A 20 3.00 -3.93 45.24
CA ILE A 20 3.19 -3.17 44.00
C ILE A 20 3.36 -1.68 44.31
N GLU A 21 2.53 -1.12 45.21
CA GLU A 21 2.62 0.28 45.62
C GLU A 21 3.99 0.57 46.30
N ASN A 22 4.50 -0.33 47.13
CA ASN A 22 5.81 -0.22 47.77
C ASN A 22 6.98 -0.26 46.79
N LEU A 23 6.89 -1.07 45.74
CA LEU A 23 7.87 -1.12 44.67
C LEU A 23 7.95 0.20 43.89
N ILE A 24 6.80 0.77 43.54
CA ILE A 24 6.71 2.05 42.85
C ILE A 24 7.27 3.19 43.69
N THR A 25 7.06 3.15 45.03
CA THR A 25 7.53 4.15 45.94
C THR A 25 9.03 4.06 46.21
N SER A 26 9.61 2.85 46.22
CA SER A 26 11.05 2.64 46.48
C SER A 26 11.92 3.04 45.25
N GLU A 27 11.41 3.04 44.02
CA GLU A 27 12.12 3.56 42.85
C GLU A 27 12.25 5.11 42.85
N ASN A 28 11.40 5.83 43.59
CA ASN A 28 11.42 7.30 43.67
C ASN A 28 12.35 7.86 44.76
N ILE A 29 12.95 7.04 45.64
CA ILE A 29 13.76 7.52 46.79
C ILE A 29 15.28 7.46 46.52
N ASN A 30 15.76 6.84 45.47
CA ASN A 30 17.20 6.68 45.18
C ASN A 30 17.81 7.79 44.32
N SER A 31 17.31 9.00 44.40
CA SER A 31 17.91 10.17 43.75
C SER A 31 18.17 11.30 44.71
N LYS A 32 19.07 11.12 45.74
CA LYS A 32 19.83 12.25 46.38
C LYS A 32 20.87 11.74 47.38
N THR A 33 22.11 12.33 47.28
CA THR A 33 23.23 12.47 48.23
C THR A 33 24.11 11.22 48.46
N SER A 34 25.44 11.20 48.43
CA SER A 34 26.55 12.14 48.37
C SER A 34 27.87 11.38 48.52
N SER A 35 29.00 11.92 47.95
CA SER A 35 30.41 11.85 48.34
C SER A 35 31.19 10.52 48.38
N THR A 36 32.15 10.46 47.46
CA THR A 36 33.45 9.78 47.28
C THR A 36 34.09 9.02 48.50
N PRO A 37 35.01 7.97 48.33
CA PRO A 37 36.18 8.03 47.44
C PRO A 37 36.54 6.74 46.64
N ASP A 38 37.36 6.95 45.65
CA ASP A 38 38.19 6.09 44.79
C ASP A 38 38.28 4.58 45.02
N THR A 39 38.04 3.79 43.94
CA THR A 39 38.87 2.69 43.38
C THR A 39 38.18 2.03 42.16
N PRO A 40 38.76 1.13 41.36
CA PRO A 40 39.19 1.38 39.99
C PRO A 40 38.14 0.97 38.93
N LYS A 41 38.23 1.67 37.77
CA LYS A 41 37.38 1.51 36.56
C LYS A 41 37.23 0.05 36.11
N LYS A 42 36.03 -0.49 36.29
CA LYS A 42 35.50 -1.59 35.46
C LYS A 42 34.85 -1.00 34.25
N ASN A 43 35.23 -1.48 33.05
CA ASN A 43 34.60 -1.14 31.79
C ASN A 43 33.09 -1.38 31.86
N GLU A 44 32.33 -0.31 31.96
CA GLU A 44 30.88 -0.35 31.75
C GLU A 44 30.63 -0.48 30.25
N THR A 45 30.14 -1.65 29.84
CA THR A 45 29.47 -1.81 28.55
C THR A 45 28.27 -0.88 28.56
N SER A 46 28.37 0.22 27.83
CA SER A 46 27.28 1.19 27.64
C SER A 46 26.07 0.48 27.04
N LYS A 47 25.01 0.30 27.83
CA LYS A 47 23.69 -0.04 27.31
C LYS A 47 23.33 0.99 26.22
N PRO A 48 22.80 0.57 25.05
CA PRO A 48 22.34 1.54 24.05
C PRO A 48 21.30 2.43 24.71
N LYS A 49 21.54 3.74 24.75
CA LYS A 49 20.52 4.72 25.12
C LYS A 49 19.43 4.63 24.07
N ASP A 50 18.22 4.24 24.47
CA ASP A 50 17.02 4.41 23.67
C ASP A 50 16.95 5.89 23.29
N LYS A 51 17.23 6.17 22.02
CA LYS A 51 17.04 7.51 21.47
C LYS A 51 15.56 7.65 21.21
N ASP A 52 14.85 8.36 22.08
CA ASP A 52 13.52 8.91 21.79
C ASP A 52 13.63 9.75 20.51
N LYS A 53 13.38 9.11 19.36
CA LYS A 53 13.29 9.81 18.08
C LYS A 53 11.91 10.45 18.01
N SER A 54 11.85 11.76 18.07
CA SER A 54 10.61 12.49 17.77
C SER A 54 10.09 12.10 16.39
N ILE A 55 8.77 11.89 16.30
CA ILE A 55 8.09 11.54 15.06
C ILE A 55 8.25 12.69 14.06
N SER A 56 8.70 12.41 12.83
CA SER A 56 8.80 13.43 11.77
C SER A 56 7.41 14.01 11.43
N ARG A 57 7.37 15.25 10.95
CA ARG A 57 6.12 15.92 10.54
C ARG A 57 5.37 15.10 9.47
N LEU A 58 6.10 14.54 8.51
CA LEU A 58 5.54 13.67 7.47
C LEU A 58 4.90 12.43 8.09
N ARG A 59 5.61 11.71 8.98
CA ARG A 59 5.10 10.51 9.64
C ARG A 59 3.85 10.81 10.48
N LYS A 60 3.83 11.95 11.18
CA LYS A 60 2.65 12.39 11.95
C LYS A 60 1.45 12.57 11.03
N ARG A 61 1.62 13.29 9.90
CA ARG A 61 0.55 13.54 8.93
C ARG A 61 0.01 12.25 8.31
N ILE A 62 0.91 11.32 7.95
CA ILE A 62 0.51 9.99 7.45
C ILE A 62 -0.33 9.26 8.50
N ALA A 63 0.11 9.23 9.76
CA ALA A 63 -0.61 8.55 10.83
C ALA A 63 -2.01 9.13 11.04
N GLU A 64 -2.14 10.46 11.10
CA GLU A 64 -3.42 11.15 11.20
C GLU A 64 -4.37 10.79 10.04
N ASN A 65 -3.88 10.80 8.80
CA ASN A 65 -4.68 10.45 7.62
C ASN A 65 -5.11 8.97 7.63
N MET A 66 -4.25 8.06 8.07
CA MET A 66 -4.58 6.63 8.13
C MET A 66 -5.64 6.34 9.21
N VAL A 67 -5.53 6.98 10.38
CA VAL A 67 -6.55 6.88 11.43
C VAL A 67 -7.88 7.46 10.95
N LEU A 68 -7.85 8.64 10.35
CA LEU A 68 -9.04 9.28 9.79
C LEU A 68 -9.71 8.36 8.76
N SER A 69 -8.95 7.80 7.82
CA SER A 69 -9.51 6.91 6.80
C SER A 69 -10.18 5.68 7.41
N LYS A 70 -9.56 5.05 8.42
CA LYS A 70 -10.14 3.89 9.12
C LYS A 70 -11.39 4.21 9.91
N GLN A 71 -11.52 5.44 10.40
CA GLN A 71 -12.72 5.92 11.12
C GLN A 71 -13.84 6.35 10.16
N THR A 72 -13.47 6.86 8.97
CA THR A 72 -14.42 7.37 7.99
C THR A 72 -15.06 6.25 7.16
N SER A 73 -14.25 5.35 6.62
CA SER A 73 -14.71 4.33 5.66
C SER A 73 -14.93 2.97 6.29
N ALA A 74 -15.99 2.27 5.86
CA ALA A 74 -16.26 0.87 6.22
C ALA A 74 -15.46 -0.07 5.29
N HIS A 75 -14.17 -0.24 5.58
CA HIS A 75 -13.24 -1.00 4.75
C HIS A 75 -13.60 -2.48 4.64
N VAL A 76 -13.81 -2.95 3.43
CA VAL A 76 -13.87 -4.37 3.06
C VAL A 76 -12.86 -4.63 1.96
N MET A 77 -12.31 -5.84 1.86
CA MET A 77 -11.34 -6.23 0.84
C MET A 77 -11.78 -7.51 0.15
N THR A 78 -11.55 -7.58 -1.15
CA THR A 78 -11.60 -8.81 -1.95
C THR A 78 -10.43 -8.89 -2.90
N SER A 79 -10.12 -10.07 -3.42
CA SER A 79 -8.96 -10.29 -4.29
C SER A 79 -9.29 -11.27 -5.41
N VAL A 80 -8.62 -11.12 -6.54
CA VAL A 80 -8.65 -12.05 -7.67
C VAL A 80 -7.23 -12.40 -8.10
N GLU A 81 -7.02 -13.64 -8.53
CA GLU A 81 -5.79 -14.04 -9.22
C GLU A 81 -5.89 -13.74 -10.71
N VAL A 82 -4.80 -13.19 -11.27
CA VAL A 82 -4.69 -12.77 -12.67
C VAL A 82 -3.55 -13.51 -13.33
N ASP A 83 -3.78 -14.02 -14.55
CA ASP A 83 -2.74 -14.56 -15.45
C ASP A 83 -2.16 -13.39 -16.27
N TYR A 84 -0.91 -13.03 -15.98
CA TYR A 84 -0.18 -11.95 -16.66
C TYR A 84 0.60 -12.44 -17.89
N GLU A 85 0.44 -13.69 -18.34
CA GLU A 85 1.25 -14.24 -19.41
C GLU A 85 1.13 -13.42 -20.71
N ASN A 86 -0.07 -12.99 -21.07
CA ASN A 86 -0.31 -12.13 -22.22
C ASN A 86 0.45 -10.78 -22.09
N VAL A 87 0.36 -10.15 -20.94
CA VAL A 87 1.12 -8.91 -20.64
C VAL A 87 2.62 -9.16 -20.68
N GLU A 88 3.11 -10.29 -20.13
CA GLU A 88 4.55 -10.60 -20.10
C GLU A 88 5.11 -10.88 -21.48
N ILE A 89 4.41 -11.65 -22.31
CA ILE A 89 4.80 -11.90 -23.70
C ILE A 89 4.99 -10.59 -24.45
N PHE A 90 4.05 -9.67 -24.31
CA PHE A 90 4.11 -8.36 -24.93
C PHE A 90 5.23 -7.49 -24.34
N ARG A 91 5.27 -7.36 -23.02
CA ARG A 91 6.25 -6.55 -22.29
C ARG A 91 7.69 -7.01 -22.59
N SER A 92 7.95 -8.32 -22.58
CA SER A 92 9.29 -8.87 -22.79
C SER A 92 9.83 -8.59 -24.21
N LYS A 93 8.97 -8.57 -25.21
CA LYS A 93 9.35 -8.22 -26.61
C LYS A 93 9.78 -6.75 -26.75
N LEU A 94 9.15 -5.87 -25.97
CA LEU A 94 9.35 -4.42 -26.12
C LEU A 94 10.30 -3.80 -25.10
N LYS A 95 10.54 -4.46 -23.96
CA LYS A 95 11.19 -3.84 -22.79
C LYS A 95 12.58 -3.26 -23.11
N THR A 96 13.38 -3.90 -23.97
CA THR A 96 14.72 -3.42 -24.34
C THR A 96 14.62 -2.14 -25.18
N LYS A 97 13.88 -2.19 -26.27
CA LYS A 97 13.65 -1.06 -27.17
C LYS A 97 13.00 0.10 -26.41
N PHE A 98 11.98 -0.20 -25.60
CA PHE A 98 11.28 0.81 -24.79
C PHE A 98 12.22 1.54 -23.83
N LYS A 99 13.14 0.79 -23.17
CA LYS A 99 14.14 1.37 -22.26
C LYS A 99 15.14 2.26 -22.99
N GLU A 100 15.60 1.84 -24.16
CA GLU A 100 16.51 2.63 -25.01
C GLU A 100 15.87 3.95 -25.46
N GLU A 101 14.62 3.90 -25.90
CA GLU A 101 13.89 5.07 -26.39
C GLU A 101 13.43 6.04 -25.29
N ASN A 102 13.06 5.53 -24.10
CA ASN A 102 12.40 6.32 -23.07
C ASN A 102 13.26 6.53 -21.81
N GLY A 103 14.39 5.84 -21.65
CA GLY A 103 15.29 5.97 -20.50
C GLY A 103 14.82 5.27 -19.21
N PHE A 104 13.67 4.57 -19.21
CA PHE A 104 13.15 3.80 -18.06
C PHE A 104 12.53 2.47 -18.52
N SER A 105 12.36 1.54 -17.59
CA SER A 105 11.88 0.19 -17.90
C SER A 105 10.35 0.11 -17.96
N LEU A 106 9.82 -0.61 -18.94
CA LEU A 106 8.39 -0.97 -19.01
C LEU A 106 8.10 -2.06 -17.98
N THR A 107 7.31 -1.71 -16.95
CA THR A 107 6.89 -2.61 -15.86
C THR A 107 5.44 -3.09 -16.06
N TYR A 108 4.91 -3.91 -15.15
CA TYR A 108 3.50 -4.32 -15.18
C TYR A 108 2.53 -3.18 -14.82
N LEU A 109 2.96 -2.23 -13.98
CA LEU A 109 2.09 -1.19 -13.45
C LEU A 109 1.37 -0.35 -14.52
N PRO A 110 1.99 0.09 -15.63
CA PRO A 110 1.28 0.79 -16.68
C PRO A 110 0.12 -0.01 -17.30
N PHE A 111 0.29 -1.32 -17.49
CA PHE A 111 -0.77 -2.21 -18.01
C PHE A 111 -1.93 -2.33 -17.02
N ILE A 112 -1.61 -2.54 -15.74
CA ILE A 112 -2.59 -2.59 -14.67
C ILE A 112 -3.32 -1.24 -14.56
N SER A 113 -2.60 -0.13 -14.67
CA SER A 113 -3.18 1.22 -14.61
C SER A 113 -4.15 1.45 -15.76
N LEU A 114 -3.79 1.08 -16.99
CA LEU A 114 -4.65 1.24 -18.16
C LEU A 114 -5.91 0.36 -18.06
N ALA A 115 -5.76 -0.90 -17.66
CA ALA A 115 -6.90 -1.80 -17.42
C ALA A 115 -7.82 -1.27 -16.30
N THR A 116 -7.23 -0.66 -15.25
CA THR A 116 -7.99 -0.03 -14.16
C THR A 116 -8.77 1.20 -14.66
N ILE A 117 -8.16 2.03 -15.50
CA ILE A 117 -8.83 3.21 -16.08
C ILE A 117 -10.05 2.78 -16.90
N TYR A 118 -9.93 1.74 -17.73
CA TYR A 118 -11.09 1.20 -18.46
C TYR A 118 -12.17 0.67 -17.51
N ALA A 119 -11.77 0.01 -16.43
CA ALA A 119 -12.72 -0.46 -15.42
C ALA A 119 -13.41 0.70 -14.67
N LEU A 120 -12.71 1.79 -14.37
CA LEU A 120 -13.30 2.97 -13.73
C LEU A 120 -14.32 3.67 -14.63
N SER A 121 -14.11 3.64 -15.95
CA SER A 121 -15.08 4.16 -16.93
C SER A 121 -16.34 3.29 -17.01
N GLU A 122 -16.22 1.97 -16.84
CA GLU A 122 -17.35 1.02 -16.85
C GLU A 122 -18.09 1.01 -15.51
N PHE A 123 -17.38 1.23 -14.40
CA PHE A 123 -17.91 1.24 -13.04
C PHE A 123 -17.73 2.61 -12.37
N PRO A 124 -18.45 3.67 -12.80
CA PRO A 124 -18.19 5.04 -12.33
C PRO A 124 -18.34 5.22 -10.82
N THR A 125 -19.19 4.43 -10.15
CA THR A 125 -19.35 4.45 -8.69
C THR A 125 -18.04 4.18 -7.95
N VAL A 126 -17.11 3.42 -8.54
CA VAL A 126 -15.79 3.14 -7.96
C VAL A 126 -14.87 4.36 -8.06
N ASN A 127 -15.10 5.27 -9.03
CA ASN A 127 -14.38 6.53 -9.20
C ASN A 127 -15.16 7.68 -8.58
N SER A 128 -15.34 7.65 -7.26
CA SER A 128 -16.18 8.63 -6.56
C SER A 128 -15.60 9.04 -5.20
N SER A 129 -16.23 10.04 -4.59
CA SER A 129 -16.06 10.42 -3.19
C SER A 129 -17.41 10.41 -2.48
N PHE A 130 -17.39 10.10 -1.17
CA PHE A 130 -18.60 9.90 -0.39
C PHE A 130 -18.51 10.61 0.96
N ASP A 131 -19.46 11.50 1.22
CA ASP A 131 -19.60 12.22 2.47
C ASP A 131 -20.97 11.92 3.10
N LEU A 132 -20.94 11.09 4.16
CA LEU A 132 -22.16 10.70 4.88
C LEU A 132 -22.75 11.86 5.70
N GLU A 133 -21.90 12.76 6.22
CA GLU A 133 -22.34 13.86 7.09
C GLU A 133 -23.14 14.89 6.28
N ASN A 134 -22.66 15.21 5.06
CA ASN A 134 -23.34 16.12 4.14
C ASN A 134 -24.35 15.42 3.22
N GLY A 135 -24.39 14.09 3.24
CA GLY A 135 -25.27 13.28 2.38
C GLY A 135 -24.94 13.38 0.89
N THR A 136 -23.66 13.55 0.54
CA THR A 136 -23.22 13.67 -0.86
C THR A 136 -22.48 12.44 -1.35
N HIS A 137 -22.69 12.09 -2.61
CA HIS A 137 -21.96 11.05 -3.35
C HIS A 137 -21.58 11.62 -4.71
N ASP A 138 -20.32 12.02 -4.85
CA ASP A 138 -19.81 12.70 -6.03
C ASP A 138 -19.08 11.71 -6.94
N ILE A 139 -19.70 11.36 -8.07
CA ILE A 139 -19.08 10.54 -9.11
C ILE A 139 -18.22 11.44 -10.01
N HIS A 140 -16.93 11.14 -10.12
CA HIS A 140 -16.00 11.94 -10.90
C HIS A 140 -16.11 11.62 -12.40
N SER A 141 -16.23 12.66 -13.24
CA SER A 141 -16.30 12.55 -14.70
C SER A 141 -14.92 12.37 -15.36
N HIS A 142 -13.84 12.53 -14.61
CA HIS A 142 -12.45 12.39 -15.04
C HIS A 142 -11.71 11.42 -14.11
N ILE A 143 -10.61 10.85 -14.55
CA ILE A 143 -9.81 9.93 -13.75
C ILE A 143 -8.45 10.56 -13.47
N ASN A 144 -8.27 11.01 -12.22
CA ASN A 144 -6.98 11.40 -11.70
C ASN A 144 -6.39 10.22 -10.92
N LEU A 145 -5.44 9.52 -11.54
CA LEU A 145 -4.91 8.29 -10.98
C LEU A 145 -3.84 8.57 -9.92
N GLY A 146 -4.14 8.21 -8.68
CA GLY A 146 -3.18 8.19 -7.59
C GLY A 146 -2.27 6.95 -7.65
N VAL A 147 -0.96 7.15 -7.59
CA VAL A 147 0.02 6.07 -7.50
C VAL A 147 0.80 6.19 -6.20
N ALA A 148 0.74 5.16 -5.35
CA ALA A 148 1.48 5.13 -4.11
C ALA A 148 2.98 4.92 -4.37
N VAL A 149 3.80 5.82 -3.84
CA VAL A 149 5.26 5.84 -4.03
C VAL A 149 5.95 5.78 -2.67
N ASP A 150 6.78 4.74 -2.46
CA ASP A 150 7.66 4.66 -1.31
C ASP A 150 8.81 5.66 -1.41
N LEU A 151 9.04 6.41 -0.34
CA LEU A 151 10.10 7.41 -0.20
C LEU A 151 11.32 6.82 0.52
N ASN A 152 11.87 5.73 -0.01
CA ASN A 152 13.05 5.05 0.55
C ASN A 152 12.87 4.68 2.03
N GLN A 153 11.69 4.17 2.41
CA GLN A 153 11.29 3.75 3.75
C GLN A 153 11.07 4.91 4.76
N GLU A 154 11.22 6.15 4.36
CA GLU A 154 10.90 7.31 5.20
C GLU A 154 9.39 7.56 5.31
N GLY A 155 8.63 7.13 4.30
CA GLY A 155 7.18 7.26 4.23
C GLY A 155 6.65 6.82 2.87
N LEU A 156 5.33 6.94 2.71
CA LEU A 156 4.63 6.69 1.46
C LEU A 156 3.82 7.93 1.11
N LEU A 157 3.92 8.39 -0.13
CA LEU A 157 3.07 9.44 -0.68
C LEU A 157 2.31 8.90 -1.90
N VAL A 158 1.11 9.43 -2.11
CA VAL A 158 0.32 9.19 -3.32
C VAL A 158 0.60 10.31 -4.30
N GLY A 159 1.22 9.98 -5.43
CA GLY A 159 1.41 10.92 -6.53
C GLY A 159 0.22 10.87 -7.48
N THR A 160 -0.30 12.02 -7.87
CA THR A 160 -1.46 12.15 -8.74
C THR A 160 -1.05 12.32 -10.20
N ILE A 161 -1.63 11.52 -11.08
CA ILE A 161 -1.53 11.65 -12.53
C ILE A 161 -2.89 12.18 -13.00
N PRO A 162 -2.99 13.47 -13.33
CA PRO A 162 -4.27 14.06 -13.76
C PRO A 162 -4.65 13.56 -15.15
N GLU A 163 -5.96 13.50 -15.42
CA GLU A 163 -6.54 13.13 -16.71
C GLU A 163 -5.93 11.84 -17.29
N ALA A 164 -5.75 10.83 -16.40
CA ALA A 164 -5.10 9.58 -16.77
C ALA A 164 -5.88 8.79 -17.85
N ASP A 165 -7.18 9.02 -17.96
CA ASP A 165 -8.07 8.50 -18.99
C ASP A 165 -7.77 9.03 -20.40
N SER A 166 -7.06 10.15 -20.53
CA SER A 166 -6.58 10.68 -21.82
C SER A 166 -5.26 10.05 -22.29
N LEU A 167 -4.62 9.21 -21.48
CA LEU A 167 -3.29 8.67 -21.73
C LEU A 167 -3.33 7.25 -22.28
N ASN A 168 -2.52 6.98 -23.31
CA ASN A 168 -2.23 5.61 -23.74
C ASN A 168 -1.20 4.94 -22.83
N LEU A 169 -0.92 3.66 -23.08
CA LEU A 169 0.03 2.86 -22.28
C LEU A 169 1.41 3.53 -22.14
N LYS A 170 1.95 4.10 -23.23
CA LYS A 170 3.26 4.78 -23.23
C LYS A 170 3.22 6.07 -22.40
N GLY A 171 2.15 6.85 -22.55
CA GLY A 171 1.90 8.07 -21.77
C GLY A 171 1.81 7.77 -20.27
N LEU A 172 1.02 6.75 -19.89
CA LEU A 172 0.92 6.28 -18.50
C LEU A 172 2.27 5.81 -17.95
N ALA A 173 3.01 4.99 -18.69
CA ALA A 173 4.32 4.50 -18.26
C ALA A 173 5.28 5.66 -17.98
N ARG A 174 5.28 6.69 -18.85
CA ARG A 174 6.09 7.90 -18.68
C ARG A 174 5.65 8.68 -17.45
N LYS A 175 4.37 8.98 -17.31
CA LYS A 175 3.84 9.77 -16.18
C LYS A 175 4.07 9.07 -14.85
N ILE A 176 3.86 7.76 -14.75
CA ILE A 176 4.15 6.97 -13.55
C ILE A 176 5.64 7.09 -13.17
N SER A 177 6.54 6.98 -14.15
CA SER A 177 7.99 7.08 -13.93
C SER A 177 8.39 8.48 -13.47
N GLU A 178 7.91 9.54 -14.14
CA GLU A 178 8.19 10.94 -13.83
C GLU A 178 7.67 11.30 -12.42
N THR A 179 6.41 10.98 -12.11
CA THR A 179 5.80 11.25 -10.80
C THR A 179 6.55 10.53 -9.68
N SER A 180 6.87 9.26 -9.86
CA SER A 180 7.64 8.49 -8.87
C SER A 180 9.03 9.07 -8.63
N LYS A 181 9.70 9.55 -9.68
CA LYS A 181 11.02 10.19 -9.59
C LYS A 181 10.92 11.52 -8.85
N LYS A 182 9.99 12.40 -9.23
CA LYS A 182 9.77 13.70 -8.58
C LYS A 182 9.52 13.55 -7.07
N LEU A 183 8.67 12.60 -6.68
CA LEU A 183 8.34 12.36 -5.27
C LEU A 183 9.56 11.89 -4.48
N ARG A 184 10.36 10.93 -5.01
CA ARG A 184 11.58 10.44 -4.34
C ARG A 184 12.67 11.51 -4.25
N GLU A 185 12.73 12.44 -5.19
CA GLU A 185 13.66 13.59 -5.17
C GLU A 185 13.17 14.74 -4.30
N GLY A 186 11.96 14.68 -3.74
CA GLY A 186 11.37 15.78 -2.97
C GLY A 186 11.00 17.01 -3.80
N LYS A 187 10.90 16.85 -5.13
CA LYS A 187 10.62 17.93 -6.09
C LYS A 187 9.15 17.93 -6.50
N PHE A 188 8.25 18.14 -5.57
CA PHE A 188 6.81 18.13 -5.82
C PHE A 188 6.11 19.25 -5.06
N GLY A 189 5.03 19.78 -5.62
CA GLY A 189 4.09 20.69 -4.98
C GLY A 189 2.86 19.97 -4.46
N LEU A 190 1.90 20.74 -3.97
CA LEU A 190 0.66 20.21 -3.43
C LEU A 190 -0.19 19.52 -4.52
N GLU A 191 -0.19 20.06 -5.74
CA GLU A 191 -0.93 19.53 -6.88
C GLU A 191 -0.51 18.13 -7.32
N GLU A 192 0.76 17.77 -7.12
CA GLU A 192 1.25 16.43 -7.45
C GLU A 192 0.88 15.36 -6.41
N VAL A 193 0.38 15.76 -5.23
CA VAL A 193 0.05 14.82 -4.14
C VAL A 193 -1.40 14.95 -3.63
N THR A 194 -2.23 15.68 -4.36
CA THR A 194 -3.67 15.85 -4.04
C THR A 194 -4.53 15.63 -5.27
N GLY A 195 -5.85 15.51 -5.07
CA GLY A 195 -6.84 15.48 -6.15
C GLY A 195 -6.91 14.16 -6.93
N SER A 196 -6.30 13.07 -6.42
CA SER A 196 -6.54 11.73 -6.98
C SER A 196 -7.98 11.29 -6.74
N THR A 197 -8.61 10.69 -7.75
CA THR A 197 -9.99 10.17 -7.67
C THR A 197 -10.03 8.68 -7.39
N PHE A 198 -8.95 7.95 -7.75
CA PHE A 198 -8.73 6.53 -7.45
C PHE A 198 -7.24 6.30 -7.21
N THR A 199 -6.89 5.35 -6.34
CA THR A 199 -5.48 5.10 -5.99
C THR A 199 -5.07 3.66 -6.29
N ILE A 200 -3.85 3.49 -6.83
CA ILE A 200 -3.18 2.18 -6.99
C ILE A 200 -1.96 2.13 -6.06
N SER A 201 -1.87 1.07 -5.26
CA SER A 201 -0.71 0.73 -4.44
C SER A 201 0.06 -0.43 -5.07
N ASN A 202 1.32 -0.20 -5.46
CA ASN A 202 2.14 -1.23 -6.09
C ASN A 202 3.12 -1.85 -5.07
N ASN A 203 2.77 -3.02 -4.56
CA ASN A 203 3.56 -3.80 -3.60
C ASN A 203 4.40 -4.91 -4.28
N GLY A 204 4.28 -5.06 -5.59
CA GLY A 204 4.95 -6.12 -6.35
C GLY A 204 6.48 -6.09 -6.25
N SER A 205 7.08 -4.90 -6.13
CA SER A 205 8.52 -4.73 -5.93
C SER A 205 9.04 -5.24 -4.58
N PHE A 206 8.16 -5.40 -3.59
CA PHE A 206 8.46 -5.90 -2.25
C PHE A 206 8.19 -7.40 -2.08
N ASN A 207 7.95 -8.11 -3.19
CA ASN A 207 7.69 -9.55 -3.18
C ASN A 207 6.42 -9.96 -2.41
N SER A 208 5.43 -9.08 -2.33
CA SER A 208 4.16 -9.31 -1.64
C SER A 208 3.31 -10.38 -2.33
N PHE A 209 2.44 -11.02 -1.55
CA PHE A 209 1.46 -11.99 -2.05
C PHE A 209 0.05 -11.39 -2.08
N MET A 210 -0.35 -10.73 -1.00
CA MET A 210 -1.65 -10.07 -0.86
C MET A 210 -1.55 -8.97 0.19
N THR A 211 -2.13 -7.82 -0.08
CA THR A 211 -2.16 -6.66 0.80
C THR A 211 -3.58 -6.10 0.88
N ALA A 212 -4.01 -5.71 2.08
CA ALA A 212 -5.23 -4.96 2.33
C ALA A 212 -4.86 -3.49 2.57
N PRO A 213 -4.81 -2.64 1.53
CA PRO A 213 -4.43 -1.24 1.69
C PRO A 213 -5.53 -0.45 2.39
N ILE A 214 -5.13 0.61 3.11
CA ILE A 214 -6.07 1.58 3.66
C ILE A 214 -6.42 2.59 2.57
N ILE A 215 -7.69 2.94 2.45
CA ILE A 215 -8.19 3.86 1.43
C ILE A 215 -7.54 5.24 1.61
N ASN A 216 -7.11 5.83 0.50
CA ASN A 216 -6.60 7.20 0.46
C ASN A 216 -7.78 8.17 0.34
N GLN A 217 -8.16 8.82 1.44
CA GLN A 217 -9.29 9.77 1.42
C GLN A 217 -9.04 10.93 0.45
N PRO A 218 -10.05 11.44 -0.28
CA PRO A 218 -11.49 11.10 -0.22
C PRO A 218 -11.92 9.97 -1.16
N ASN A 219 -10.98 9.18 -1.75
CA ASN A 219 -11.35 8.08 -2.61
C ASN A 219 -12.24 7.07 -1.86
N VAL A 220 -13.10 6.37 -2.58
CA VAL A 220 -13.93 5.29 -2.01
C VAL A 220 -13.30 3.92 -2.15
N ALA A 221 -12.23 3.78 -2.94
CA ALA A 221 -11.53 2.52 -3.13
C ALA A 221 -10.04 2.71 -3.44
N ILE A 222 -9.28 1.64 -3.23
CA ILE A 222 -7.85 1.54 -3.55
C ILE A 222 -7.55 0.14 -4.07
N LEU A 223 -6.83 0.05 -5.20
CA LEU A 223 -6.34 -1.20 -5.77
C LEU A 223 -4.91 -1.47 -5.30
N SER A 224 -4.67 -2.66 -4.76
CA SER A 224 -3.32 -3.16 -4.52
C SER A 224 -2.93 -4.15 -5.62
N THR A 225 -1.72 -4.00 -6.14
CA THR A 225 -1.11 -4.95 -7.08
C THR A 225 0.11 -5.60 -6.45
N GLU A 226 0.21 -6.90 -6.59
CA GLU A 226 1.18 -7.71 -5.90
C GLU A 226 2.28 -8.20 -6.85
N SER A 227 3.21 -9.02 -6.34
CA SER A 227 4.30 -9.54 -7.18
C SER A 227 3.80 -10.54 -8.20
N VAL A 228 4.17 -10.31 -9.47
CA VAL A 228 3.95 -11.27 -10.56
C VAL A 228 5.05 -12.32 -10.54
N LYS A 229 4.67 -13.59 -10.44
CA LYS A 229 5.61 -14.73 -10.34
C LYS A 229 5.18 -15.87 -11.23
N LYS A 230 6.16 -16.69 -11.65
CA LYS A 230 5.88 -17.95 -12.33
C LYS A 230 5.28 -18.95 -11.36
N ARG A 231 4.11 -19.49 -11.71
CA ARG A 231 3.40 -20.54 -10.97
C ARG A 231 2.89 -21.61 -11.90
N PRO A 232 2.80 -22.88 -11.45
CA PRO A 232 2.07 -23.91 -12.17
C PRO A 232 0.58 -23.60 -12.08
N VAL A 233 -0.09 -23.58 -13.23
CA VAL A 233 -1.55 -23.41 -13.33
C VAL A 233 -2.12 -24.47 -14.26
N VAL A 234 -3.39 -24.82 -14.03
CA VAL A 234 -4.12 -25.67 -14.98
C VAL A 234 -4.60 -24.81 -16.12
N ILE A 235 -4.31 -25.22 -17.34
CA ILE A 235 -4.85 -24.61 -18.55
C ILE A 235 -5.67 -25.68 -19.29
N GLN A 236 -6.82 -25.27 -19.86
CA GLN A 236 -7.65 -26.15 -20.66
C GLN A 236 -7.37 -25.92 -22.15
N SER A 237 -7.07 -26.98 -22.87
CA SER A 237 -6.88 -26.98 -24.31
C SER A 237 -8.23 -26.88 -25.02
N GLN A 238 -8.23 -26.56 -26.34
CA GLN A 238 -9.48 -26.43 -27.12
C GLN A 238 -10.33 -27.71 -27.16
N ASP A 239 -9.71 -28.86 -26.98
CA ASP A 239 -10.40 -30.16 -26.91
C ASP A 239 -10.96 -30.50 -25.53
N GLY A 240 -10.83 -29.57 -24.55
CA GLY A 240 -11.28 -29.74 -23.17
C GLY A 240 -10.28 -30.49 -22.27
N THR A 241 -9.11 -30.86 -22.75
CA THR A 241 -8.08 -31.56 -21.97
C THR A 241 -7.35 -30.58 -21.05
N ASP A 242 -7.23 -30.93 -19.77
CA ASP A 242 -6.45 -30.15 -18.80
C ASP A 242 -4.97 -30.49 -18.88
N SER A 243 -4.13 -29.44 -18.81
CA SER A 243 -2.68 -29.57 -18.73
C SER A 243 -2.08 -28.56 -17.75
N ILE A 244 -0.88 -28.86 -17.24
CA ILE A 244 -0.18 -27.94 -16.35
C ILE A 244 0.76 -27.08 -17.18
N ALA A 245 0.61 -25.75 -17.05
CA ALA A 245 1.51 -24.78 -17.65
C ALA A 245 2.18 -23.92 -16.58
N ILE A 246 3.36 -23.38 -16.89
CA ILE A 246 3.98 -22.34 -16.08
C ILE A 246 3.51 -20.99 -16.61
N ARG A 247 2.84 -20.19 -15.79
CA ARG A 247 2.31 -18.88 -16.12
C ARG A 247 2.82 -17.81 -15.17
N HIS A 248 2.88 -16.59 -15.64
CA HIS A 248 3.12 -15.41 -14.79
C HIS A 248 1.82 -15.01 -14.13
N THR A 249 1.65 -15.34 -12.84
CA THR A 249 0.43 -15.01 -12.09
C THR A 249 0.72 -14.01 -10.98
N GLY A 250 -0.28 -13.21 -10.65
CA GLY A 250 -0.24 -12.23 -9.56
C GLY A 250 -1.63 -12.00 -9.01
N ILE A 251 -1.72 -11.30 -7.87
CA ILE A 251 -2.98 -11.01 -7.22
C ILE A 251 -3.27 -9.51 -7.34
N LEU A 252 -4.52 -9.18 -7.64
CA LEU A 252 -5.09 -7.86 -7.48
C LEU A 252 -6.03 -7.88 -6.29
N SER A 253 -5.88 -6.91 -5.38
CA SER A 253 -6.73 -6.76 -4.20
C SER A 253 -7.39 -5.39 -4.23
N LEU A 254 -8.70 -5.32 -4.07
CA LEU A 254 -9.45 -4.07 -3.95
C LEU A 254 -9.92 -3.91 -2.52
N THR A 255 -9.54 -2.81 -1.87
CA THR A 255 -10.18 -2.35 -0.65
C THR A 255 -11.14 -1.22 -1.01
N TRP A 256 -12.37 -1.28 -0.51
CA TRP A 256 -13.40 -0.28 -0.78
C TRP A 256 -14.22 0.08 0.45
N ASP A 257 -14.92 1.19 0.36
CA ASP A 257 -15.87 1.64 1.36
C ASP A 257 -17.24 0.99 1.12
N HIS A 258 -17.60 0.03 1.97
CA HIS A 258 -18.86 -0.72 1.84
C HIS A 258 -20.12 0.12 2.06
N ARG A 259 -19.97 1.38 2.46
CA ARG A 259 -21.08 2.34 2.54
C ARG A 259 -21.47 2.85 1.16
N VAL A 260 -20.58 2.74 0.15
CA VAL A 260 -20.75 3.29 -1.19
C VAL A 260 -21.25 2.24 -2.16
N PHE A 261 -20.68 1.04 -2.14
CA PHE A 261 -21.11 -0.08 -3.00
C PHE A 261 -20.83 -1.43 -2.38
N ASP A 262 -21.55 -2.45 -2.87
CA ASP A 262 -21.48 -3.81 -2.37
C ASP A 262 -20.39 -4.66 -3.04
N GLY A 263 -20.13 -5.84 -2.46
CA GLY A 263 -19.11 -6.77 -2.92
C GLY A 263 -19.30 -7.26 -4.36
N SER A 264 -20.53 -7.28 -4.88
CA SER A 264 -20.82 -7.63 -6.28
C SER A 264 -20.15 -6.65 -7.26
N ILE A 265 -20.28 -5.34 -7.02
CA ILE A 265 -19.63 -4.30 -7.85
C ILE A 265 -18.10 -4.42 -7.72
N ALA A 266 -17.58 -4.63 -6.50
CA ALA A 266 -16.16 -4.81 -6.27
C ALA A 266 -15.58 -5.99 -7.06
N LEU A 267 -16.28 -7.13 -7.08
CA LEU A 267 -15.85 -8.32 -7.83
C LEU A 267 -16.00 -8.14 -9.34
N LEU A 268 -17.07 -7.52 -9.82
CA LEU A 268 -17.25 -7.22 -11.26
C LEU A 268 -16.16 -6.26 -11.75
N PHE A 269 -15.83 -5.23 -10.98
CA PHE A 269 -14.73 -4.30 -11.26
C PHE A 269 -13.37 -5.02 -11.34
N LEU A 270 -13.02 -5.86 -10.36
CA LEU A 270 -11.79 -6.63 -10.40
C LEU A 270 -11.74 -7.64 -11.56
N ASN A 271 -12.85 -8.32 -11.84
CA ASN A 271 -12.91 -9.27 -12.94
C ASN A 271 -12.82 -8.58 -14.30
N TYR A 272 -13.33 -7.35 -14.43
CA TYR A 272 -13.13 -6.55 -15.64
C TYR A 272 -11.65 -6.20 -15.86
N ILE A 273 -10.94 -5.77 -14.81
CA ILE A 273 -9.49 -5.53 -14.87
C ILE A 273 -8.74 -6.82 -15.25
N LYS A 274 -9.09 -7.94 -14.61
CA LYS A 274 -8.54 -9.26 -14.91
C LYS A 274 -8.73 -9.61 -16.37
N ASP A 275 -9.94 -9.52 -16.89
CA ASP A 275 -10.26 -9.83 -18.30
C ASP A 275 -9.42 -8.97 -19.26
N LYS A 276 -9.30 -7.66 -18.98
CA LYS A 276 -8.45 -6.77 -19.78
C LYS A 276 -6.98 -7.18 -19.76
N LEU A 277 -6.45 -7.58 -18.61
CA LEU A 277 -5.04 -8.00 -18.49
C LEU A 277 -4.77 -9.33 -19.20
N GLU A 278 -5.71 -10.27 -19.12
CA GLU A 278 -5.58 -11.61 -19.67
C GLU A 278 -5.84 -11.65 -21.20
N ASN A 279 -6.77 -10.83 -21.73
CA ASN A 279 -7.34 -11.01 -23.06
C ASN A 279 -7.16 -9.82 -24.03
N SER A 280 -6.66 -8.65 -23.57
CA SER A 280 -6.48 -7.50 -24.48
C SER A 280 -5.33 -7.69 -25.46
N ASP A 281 -5.50 -7.12 -26.67
CA ASP A 281 -4.38 -6.90 -27.60
C ASP A 281 -3.62 -5.63 -27.21
N TRP A 282 -2.51 -5.84 -26.50
CA TRP A 282 -1.67 -4.75 -26.01
C TRP A 282 -0.88 -4.01 -27.09
N LEU A 283 -0.85 -4.53 -28.36
CA LEU A 283 -0.20 -3.84 -29.49
C LEU A 283 -0.92 -2.55 -29.83
N GLN A 284 -2.26 -2.56 -29.77
CA GLN A 284 -3.08 -1.37 -30.07
C GLN A 284 -2.94 -0.27 -29.00
N GLY A 285 -2.51 -0.58 -27.79
CA GLY A 285 -2.37 0.40 -26.71
C GLY A 285 -1.06 1.20 -26.74
N LEU A 286 -0.20 1.01 -27.73
CA LEU A 286 1.07 1.76 -27.89
C LEU A 286 0.96 2.94 -28.87
N GLU A 287 -0.04 2.95 -29.73
CA GLU A 287 -0.33 4.04 -30.65
C GLU A 287 -1.15 5.13 -29.94
#